data_e40af502e836ad32a21409f656171636
#
_entry.id   e40af502e836ad32a21409f656171636
#
_cell.length_a   1.000
_cell.length_b   1.000
_cell.length_c   1.000
_cell.angle_alpha   90.00
_cell.angle_beta   90.00
_cell.angle_gamma   90.00
#
_symmetry.space_group_name_H-M   'P 1'
#
loop_
_entity.id
_entity.type
_entity.pdbx_description
1 polymer ?
#
loop_
_entity_poly.entity_id
_entity_poly.type
_entity_poly.pdbx_seq_one_letter_code
_entity_poly.pdbx_strand_id
1 'polypeptide(L)'
;MRDRPSVSLPDDHDVYQGNLWGEGGEGQKTTQEAGGYEMPAAWVNVVHRTQTSHHPDPYDPAPAKRGTLNYYGPLTYGRISFAILADRQFKSAPEGKVPPTGTRGDHVLDPHYDPKTADLPGLALLGAKQEQFIREWVLDWRGADMKAAISQTVFTAMATTHGGSKAVLMADYDASGWPQSA
;
A
#
# COMPACT_ATOMS: atom_id res chain seq x y z
N MET A 1 4.00 -22.67 7.76
CA MET A 1 5.00 -21.92 7.00
C MET A 1 6.45 -22.33 7.32
N ARG A 2 6.70 -23.03 8.42
CA ARG A 2 8.06 -23.35 8.90
C ARG A 2 9.01 -23.98 7.87
N ASP A 3 8.47 -24.76 6.95
CA ASP A 3 9.27 -25.57 6.01
C ASP A 3 9.19 -25.06 4.57
N ARG A 4 8.71 -23.83 4.35
CA ARG A 4 8.61 -23.24 3.02
C ARG A 4 9.08 -21.80 3.04
N PRO A 5 9.86 -21.34 2.03
CA PRO A 5 10.16 -19.93 1.86
C PRO A 5 8.87 -19.12 1.79
N SER A 6 8.82 -18.04 2.53
CA SER A 6 7.66 -17.14 2.56
C SER A 6 8.10 -15.68 2.67
N VAL A 7 7.32 -14.80 2.09
CA VAL A 7 7.44 -13.34 2.24
C VAL A 7 6.17 -12.86 2.90
N SER A 8 6.30 -12.12 4.00
CA SER A 8 5.18 -11.50 4.70
C SER A 8 5.20 -10.02 4.45
N LEU A 9 4.03 -9.43 4.20
CA LEU A 9 3.85 -7.98 4.10
C LEU A 9 2.92 -7.53 5.22
N PRO A 10 3.32 -6.56 6.05
CA PRO A 10 2.42 -5.97 7.05
C PRO A 10 1.23 -5.30 6.39
N ASP A 11 0.01 -5.58 6.87
CA ASP A 11 -1.23 -5.00 6.38
C ASP A 11 -1.91 -4.13 7.45
N ASP A 12 -3.08 -3.61 7.15
CA ASP A 12 -3.85 -2.71 8.01
C ASP A 12 -4.21 -3.33 9.36
N HIS A 13 -4.75 -4.54 9.37
CA HIS A 13 -5.09 -5.23 10.62
C HIS A 13 -3.88 -5.60 11.48
N ASP A 14 -2.73 -5.83 10.87
CA ASP A 14 -1.48 -6.07 11.59
C ASP A 14 -1.04 -4.85 12.40
N VAL A 15 -1.37 -3.66 11.93
CA VAL A 15 -1.06 -2.39 12.57
C VAL A 15 -2.26 -1.79 13.31
N TYR A 16 -3.29 -2.62 13.59
CA TYR A 16 -4.46 -2.27 14.37
C TYR A 16 -5.36 -1.20 13.72
N GLN A 17 -5.55 -1.29 12.41
CA GLN A 17 -6.42 -0.40 11.63
C GLN A 17 -7.35 -1.21 10.74
N GLY A 18 -8.51 -0.65 10.39
CA GLY A 18 -9.45 -1.28 9.46
C GLY A 18 -9.10 -1.02 7.99
N ASN A 19 -8.25 -0.05 7.73
CA ASN A 19 -7.57 0.21 6.46
C ASN A 19 -6.31 1.05 6.71
N LEU A 20 -5.35 1.04 5.80
CA LEU A 20 -4.09 1.75 5.98
C LEU A 20 -3.73 2.60 4.76
N TRP A 21 -3.73 3.90 4.98
CA TRP A 21 -3.13 4.92 4.13
C TRP A 21 -2.03 5.61 4.94
N GLY A 22 -0.82 5.06 4.89
CA GLY A 22 0.24 5.39 5.85
C GLY A 22 0.87 6.77 5.66
N GLU A 23 0.62 7.47 4.55
CA GLU A 23 1.13 8.83 4.27
C GLU A 23 2.64 8.98 4.50
N GLY A 24 3.40 7.88 4.24
CA GLY A 24 4.85 7.84 4.48
C GLY A 24 5.25 7.64 5.94
N GLY A 25 4.38 7.07 6.77
CA GLY A 25 4.65 6.85 8.19
C GLY A 25 4.08 7.92 9.12
N GLU A 26 3.20 8.79 8.62
CA GLU A 26 2.53 9.80 9.45
C GLU A 26 1.68 9.19 10.57
N GLY A 27 1.38 9.99 11.59
CA GLY A 27 0.38 9.64 12.59
C GLY A 27 -1.02 9.98 12.11
N GLN A 28 -1.99 9.18 12.52
CA GLN A 28 -3.39 9.45 12.25
C GLN A 28 -3.80 10.82 12.79
N LYS A 29 -4.49 11.60 11.96
CA LYS A 29 -4.90 12.97 12.31
C LYS A 29 -6.25 12.99 13.03
N THR A 30 -7.29 12.59 12.36
CA THR A 30 -8.68 12.64 12.86
C THR A 30 -9.37 11.30 12.70
N THR A 31 -9.43 10.80 11.50
CA THR A 31 -10.04 9.52 11.13
C THR A 31 -9.03 8.63 10.43
N GLN A 32 -9.36 7.38 10.27
CA GLN A 32 -8.55 6.45 9.49
C GLN A 32 -8.39 6.94 8.05
N GLU A 33 -9.47 7.46 7.46
CA GLU A 33 -9.52 7.96 6.08
C GLU A 33 -8.71 9.26 5.86
N ALA A 34 -8.35 9.96 6.94
CA ALA A 34 -7.43 11.09 6.90
C ALA A 34 -5.95 10.68 6.77
N GLY A 35 -5.68 9.41 6.92
CA GLY A 35 -4.35 8.81 6.78
C GLY A 35 -3.50 8.81 8.04
N GLY A 36 -2.40 8.08 7.94
CA GLY A 36 -1.45 7.86 9.02
C GLY A 36 -1.74 6.61 9.84
N TYR A 37 -0.82 6.31 10.73
CA TYR A 37 -0.93 5.18 11.66
C TYR A 37 -1.61 5.61 12.95
N GLU A 38 -2.60 4.85 13.41
CA GLU A 38 -3.23 5.02 14.72
C GLU A 38 -2.23 4.74 15.84
N MET A 39 -1.47 3.67 15.69
CA MET A 39 -0.49 3.26 16.69
C MET A 39 0.80 4.08 16.64
N PRO A 40 1.50 4.23 17.78
CA PRO A 40 2.81 4.87 17.80
C PRO A 40 3.83 4.17 16.89
N ALA A 41 4.75 4.92 16.28
CA ALA A 41 5.77 4.37 15.40
C ALA A 41 6.59 3.23 16.04
N ALA A 42 6.87 3.31 17.33
CA ALA A 42 7.57 2.24 18.03
C ALA A 42 6.80 0.91 17.99
N TRP A 43 5.49 0.94 18.12
CA TRP A 43 4.63 -0.24 18.01
C TRP A 43 4.56 -0.75 16.58
N VAL A 44 4.36 0.13 15.60
CA VAL A 44 4.37 -0.22 14.17
C VAL A 44 5.69 -0.89 13.80
N ASN A 45 6.81 -0.39 14.31
CA ASN A 45 8.13 -0.96 14.09
C ASN A 45 8.31 -2.36 14.71
N VAL A 46 7.61 -2.68 15.79
CA VAL A 46 7.59 -4.05 16.31
C VAL A 46 6.90 -4.98 15.32
N VAL A 47 5.75 -4.57 14.78
CA VAL A 47 5.04 -5.35 13.74
C VAL A 47 5.92 -5.54 12.51
N HIS A 48 6.51 -4.47 12.00
CA HIS A 48 7.42 -4.56 10.85
C HIS A 48 8.56 -5.54 11.11
N ARG A 49 9.25 -5.44 12.25
CA ARG A 49 10.34 -6.38 12.59
C ARG A 49 9.87 -7.82 12.71
N THR A 50 8.74 -8.07 13.33
CA THR A 50 8.24 -9.44 13.51
C THR A 50 7.85 -10.10 12.19
N GLN A 51 7.36 -9.32 11.24
CA GLN A 51 6.90 -9.85 9.96
C GLN A 51 7.97 -9.80 8.88
N THR A 52 8.88 -8.84 8.89
CA THR A 52 9.81 -8.60 7.77
C THR A 52 11.28 -8.83 8.11
N SER A 53 11.63 -9.23 9.34
CA SER A 53 13.04 -9.44 9.74
C SER A 53 13.78 -10.54 8.97
N HIS A 54 13.07 -11.38 8.23
CA HIS A 54 13.64 -12.41 7.37
C HIS A 54 13.80 -11.96 5.90
N HIS A 55 13.36 -10.74 5.58
CA HIS A 55 13.62 -10.14 4.28
C HIS A 55 15.07 -9.65 4.18
N PRO A 56 15.60 -9.44 2.97
CA PRO A 56 16.83 -8.70 2.79
C PRO A 56 16.71 -7.28 3.37
N ASP A 57 17.86 -6.63 3.56
CA ASP A 57 17.87 -5.22 3.98
C ASP A 57 17.03 -4.35 3.03
N PRO A 58 16.27 -3.39 3.57
CA PRO A 58 15.44 -2.52 2.76
C PRO A 58 16.30 -1.68 1.81
N TYR A 59 15.74 -1.34 0.65
CA TYR A 59 16.39 -0.47 -0.32
C TYR A 59 16.76 0.90 0.27
N ASP A 60 15.88 1.47 1.08
CA ASP A 60 16.16 2.67 1.85
C ASP A 60 16.18 2.32 3.35
N PRO A 61 17.37 2.25 3.97
CA PRO A 61 17.50 1.96 5.40
C PRO A 61 17.13 3.16 6.29
N ALA A 62 17.02 4.36 5.71
CA ALA A 62 16.59 5.54 6.47
C ALA A 62 15.12 5.40 6.88
N PRO A 63 14.78 5.63 8.15
CA PRO A 63 13.39 5.56 8.57
C PRO A 63 12.52 6.55 7.80
N ALA A 64 11.29 6.16 7.54
CA ALA A 64 10.23 7.04 7.05
C ALA A 64 9.81 8.03 8.16
N LYS A 65 8.74 8.79 7.92
CA LYS A 65 8.24 9.77 8.88
C LYS A 65 8.02 9.15 10.27
N ARG A 66 8.19 9.95 11.31
CA ARG A 66 8.08 9.56 12.72
C ARG A 66 9.02 8.43 13.17
N GLY A 67 10.01 8.06 12.33
CA GLY A 67 10.90 6.94 12.62
C GLY A 67 10.32 5.57 12.30
N THR A 68 9.25 5.48 11.49
CA THR A 68 8.70 4.21 11.00
C THR A 68 9.69 3.55 10.07
N LEU A 69 9.97 2.26 10.29
CA LEU A 69 10.93 1.50 9.48
C LEU A 69 10.37 1.18 8.09
N ASN A 70 11.27 1.16 7.11
CA ASN A 70 10.98 0.67 5.78
C ASN A 70 11.24 -0.83 5.68
N TYR A 71 10.55 -1.52 4.76
CA TYR A 71 10.78 -2.93 4.47
C TYR A 71 10.79 -3.23 2.96
N TYR A 72 10.53 -2.23 2.13
CA TYR A 72 10.55 -2.42 0.68
C TYR A 72 11.97 -2.57 0.14
N GLY A 73 12.12 -3.44 -0.84
CA GLY A 73 13.43 -3.70 -1.45
C GLY A 73 13.44 -4.93 -2.36
N PRO A 74 14.60 -5.24 -2.93
CA PRO A 74 14.74 -6.38 -3.83
C PRO A 74 14.96 -7.68 -3.05
N LEU A 75 14.39 -8.76 -3.56
CA LEU A 75 14.66 -10.12 -3.13
C LEU A 75 14.85 -11.00 -4.37
N THR A 76 15.95 -11.74 -4.45
CA THR A 76 16.13 -12.74 -5.51
C THR A 76 16.10 -14.15 -4.93
N TYR A 77 15.19 -14.97 -5.43
CA TYR A 77 15.07 -16.36 -5.04
C TYR A 77 14.67 -17.23 -6.25
N GLY A 78 15.35 -18.36 -6.44
CA GLY A 78 15.02 -19.30 -7.52
C GLY A 78 15.10 -18.68 -8.93
N ARG A 79 16.04 -17.74 -9.15
CA ARG A 79 16.20 -16.97 -10.40
C ARG A 79 15.02 -16.05 -10.74
N ILE A 80 14.18 -15.73 -9.76
CA ILE A 80 13.16 -14.72 -9.85
C ILE A 80 13.60 -13.55 -8.97
N SER A 81 13.62 -12.33 -9.52
CA SER A 81 13.85 -11.11 -8.77
C SER A 81 12.51 -10.48 -8.41
N PHE A 82 12.28 -10.34 -7.12
CA PHE A 82 11.06 -9.75 -6.58
C PHE A 82 11.33 -8.29 -6.16
N ALA A 83 10.40 -7.40 -6.48
CA ALA A 83 10.27 -6.12 -5.80
C ALA A 83 9.23 -6.26 -4.70
N ILE A 84 9.67 -6.18 -3.45
CA ILE A 84 8.78 -6.10 -2.28
C ILE A 84 8.37 -4.64 -2.12
N LEU A 85 7.07 -4.35 -2.13
CA LEU A 85 6.54 -3.00 -2.06
C LEU A 85 5.85 -2.75 -0.72
N ALA A 86 5.96 -1.53 -0.24
CA ALA A 86 5.31 -1.03 0.97
C ALA A 86 4.29 0.06 0.61
N ASP A 87 3.41 -0.25 -0.34
CA ASP A 87 2.42 0.70 -0.86
C ASP A 87 1.50 1.24 0.23
N ARG A 88 0.95 0.40 1.10
CA ARG A 88 0.08 0.83 2.18
C ARG A 88 0.75 1.77 3.17
N GLN A 89 2.04 1.63 3.41
CA GLN A 89 2.80 2.54 4.25
C GLN A 89 2.90 3.95 3.65
N PHE A 90 2.91 4.07 2.32
CA PHE A 90 3.21 5.33 1.65
C PHE A 90 2.03 5.97 0.95
N LYS A 91 0.98 5.21 0.63
CA LYS A 91 -0.13 5.72 -0.15
C LYS A 91 -0.89 6.85 0.56
N SER A 92 -1.36 7.78 -0.22
CA SER A 92 -2.14 8.93 0.24
C SER A 92 -3.55 8.52 0.65
N ALA A 93 -4.07 9.20 1.67
CA ALA A 93 -5.41 8.99 2.19
C ALA A 93 -6.50 9.63 1.34
N PRO A 94 -7.73 9.08 1.33
CA PRO A 94 -8.83 9.55 0.49
C PRO A 94 -9.58 10.76 1.04
N GLU A 95 -9.57 11.02 2.36
CA GLU A 95 -10.39 12.08 2.96
C GLU A 95 -10.12 13.44 2.34
N GLY A 96 -11.18 14.12 1.92
CA GLY A 96 -11.13 15.42 1.26
C GLY A 96 -10.60 15.39 -0.19
N LYS A 97 -10.27 14.23 -0.72
CA LYS A 97 -9.73 14.03 -2.08
C LYS A 97 -10.69 13.22 -2.95
N VAL A 98 -11.39 12.27 -2.35
CA VAL A 98 -12.42 11.47 -3.01
C VAL A 98 -13.79 11.93 -2.49
N PRO A 99 -14.85 11.95 -3.32
CA PRO A 99 -16.18 12.33 -2.86
C PRO A 99 -16.62 11.49 -1.67
N PRO A 100 -17.23 12.10 -0.65
CA PRO A 100 -17.75 11.34 0.49
C PRO A 100 -18.86 10.40 0.02
N THR A 101 -18.76 9.15 0.40
CA THR A 101 -19.65 8.09 -0.08
C THR A 101 -20.24 7.27 1.07
N GLY A 102 -21.01 7.90 1.92
CA GLY A 102 -21.61 7.24 3.06
C GLY A 102 -20.67 7.18 4.27
N THR A 103 -20.57 6.01 4.93
CA THR A 103 -19.84 5.86 6.19
C THR A 103 -18.34 5.60 6.03
N ARG A 104 -17.88 5.32 4.81
CA ARG A 104 -16.47 5.02 4.52
C ARG A 104 -15.97 5.86 3.35
N GLY A 105 -14.89 6.58 3.57
CA GLY A 105 -14.32 7.51 2.58
C GLY A 105 -13.69 6.82 1.37
N ASP A 106 -13.41 5.52 1.48
CA ASP A 106 -12.84 4.68 0.43
C ASP A 106 -13.89 4.04 -0.49
N HIS A 107 -15.18 4.27 -0.22
CA HIS A 107 -16.27 3.67 -0.98
C HIS A 107 -17.05 4.75 -1.73
N VAL A 108 -17.01 4.72 -3.06
CA VAL A 108 -17.82 5.61 -3.88
C VAL A 108 -19.11 4.91 -4.28
N LEU A 109 -20.24 5.44 -3.82
CA LEU A 109 -21.58 4.90 -4.09
C LEU A 109 -22.29 5.59 -5.25
N ASP A 110 -21.72 6.65 -5.81
CA ASP A 110 -22.29 7.35 -6.96
C ASP A 110 -22.03 6.55 -8.25
N PRO A 111 -23.08 6.01 -8.91
CA PRO A 111 -22.92 5.25 -10.14
C PRO A 111 -22.41 6.09 -11.33
N HIS A 112 -22.45 7.40 -11.22
CA HIS A 112 -22.01 8.33 -12.25
C HIS A 112 -20.62 8.91 -11.95
N TYR A 113 -19.97 8.47 -10.87
CA TYR A 113 -18.64 8.92 -10.54
C TYR A 113 -17.62 8.48 -11.61
N ASP A 114 -16.90 9.46 -12.14
CA ASP A 114 -15.79 9.18 -13.05
C ASP A 114 -14.51 8.89 -12.23
N PRO A 115 -14.03 7.65 -12.20
CA PRO A 115 -12.83 7.28 -11.46
C PRO A 115 -11.56 8.03 -11.91
N LYS A 116 -11.52 8.56 -13.13
CA LYS A 116 -10.40 9.38 -13.60
C LYS A 116 -10.25 10.67 -12.81
N THR A 117 -11.31 11.15 -12.17
CA THR A 117 -11.26 12.33 -11.32
C THR A 117 -10.59 12.11 -9.98
N ALA A 118 -10.29 10.87 -9.62
CA ALA A 118 -9.56 10.54 -8.40
C ALA A 118 -8.04 10.74 -8.53
N ASP A 119 -7.53 10.85 -9.75
CA ASP A 119 -6.10 11.09 -10.00
C ASP A 119 -5.76 12.58 -9.80
N LEU A 120 -5.61 12.96 -8.56
CA LEU A 120 -5.33 14.35 -8.19
C LEU A 120 -3.83 14.60 -8.08
N PRO A 121 -3.35 15.79 -8.48
CA PRO A 121 -1.95 16.17 -8.31
C PRO A 121 -1.48 16.06 -6.85
N GLY A 122 -0.30 15.49 -6.64
CA GLY A 122 0.31 15.37 -5.32
C GLY A 122 -0.11 14.15 -4.52
N LEU A 123 -0.94 13.28 -5.06
CA LEU A 123 -1.19 11.97 -4.47
C LEU A 123 -0.04 11.01 -4.72
N ALA A 124 0.18 10.09 -3.80
CA ALA A 124 1.22 9.08 -3.89
C ALA A 124 0.62 7.68 -3.61
N LEU A 125 1.08 6.69 -4.35
CA LEU A 125 0.90 5.28 -4.03
C LEU A 125 2.14 4.73 -3.32
N LEU A 126 3.30 4.92 -3.91
CA LEU A 126 4.56 4.34 -3.45
C LEU A 126 5.51 5.38 -2.84
N GLY A 127 5.38 6.63 -3.24
CA GLY A 127 6.33 7.69 -2.90
C GLY A 127 7.64 7.61 -3.70
N ALA A 128 8.32 8.76 -3.80
CA ALA A 128 9.44 8.95 -4.72
C ALA A 128 10.60 7.95 -4.55
N LYS A 129 10.88 7.53 -3.31
CA LYS A 129 11.96 6.56 -3.03
C LYS A 129 11.66 5.17 -3.54
N GLN A 130 10.43 4.68 -3.37
CA GLN A 130 10.04 3.37 -3.93
C GLN A 130 9.91 3.42 -5.45
N GLU A 131 9.47 4.54 -6.01
CA GLU A 131 9.48 4.72 -7.47
C GLU A 131 10.90 4.68 -8.03
N GLN A 132 11.85 5.33 -7.36
CA GLN A 132 13.25 5.24 -7.74
C GLN A 132 13.74 3.79 -7.65
N PHE A 133 13.45 3.10 -6.55
CA PHE A 133 13.77 1.69 -6.38
C PHE A 133 13.25 0.85 -7.55
N ILE A 134 11.99 1.02 -7.94
CA ILE A 134 11.41 0.25 -9.05
C ILE A 134 12.12 0.56 -10.38
N ARG A 135 12.43 1.83 -10.67
CA ARG A 135 13.16 2.23 -11.88
C ARG A 135 14.52 1.56 -11.97
N GLU A 136 15.23 1.45 -10.86
CA GLU A 136 16.52 0.77 -10.80
C GLU A 136 16.37 -0.75 -10.87
N TRP A 137 15.46 -1.30 -10.07
CA TRP A 137 15.20 -2.73 -10.02
C TRP A 137 14.76 -3.33 -11.37
N VAL A 138 13.91 -2.64 -12.12
CA VAL A 138 13.41 -3.16 -13.41
C VAL A 138 14.53 -3.36 -14.43
N LEU A 139 15.61 -2.63 -14.30
CA LEU A 139 16.78 -2.72 -15.19
C LEU A 139 17.83 -3.74 -14.70
N ASP A 140 17.79 -4.13 -13.43
CA ASP A 140 18.78 -5.05 -12.86
C ASP A 140 18.34 -6.51 -13.00
N TRP A 141 18.91 -7.20 -13.96
CA TRP A 141 18.65 -8.63 -14.24
C TRP A 141 19.69 -9.57 -13.67
N ARG A 142 20.59 -9.10 -12.81
CA ARG A 142 21.62 -9.95 -12.22
C ARG A 142 21.02 -11.09 -11.39
N GLY A 143 21.33 -12.32 -11.75
CA GLY A 143 20.87 -13.53 -11.05
C GLY A 143 19.39 -13.89 -11.24
N ALA A 144 18.69 -13.24 -12.19
CA ALA A 144 17.27 -13.48 -12.43
C ALA A 144 16.93 -13.64 -13.91
N ASP A 145 16.00 -14.53 -14.19
CA ASP A 145 15.37 -14.73 -15.51
C ASP A 145 13.96 -14.17 -15.55
N MET A 146 13.37 -13.90 -14.39
CA MET A 146 12.01 -13.37 -14.25
C MET A 146 11.96 -12.27 -13.18
N LYS A 147 11.02 -11.36 -13.34
CA LYS A 147 10.72 -10.33 -12.34
C LYS A 147 9.27 -10.42 -11.89
N ALA A 148 9.04 -10.18 -10.60
CA ALA A 148 7.71 -10.11 -10.01
C ALA A 148 7.65 -8.99 -8.97
N ALA A 149 6.57 -8.22 -8.94
CA ALA A 149 6.29 -7.27 -7.88
C ALA A 149 5.32 -7.89 -6.86
N ILE A 150 5.58 -7.68 -5.59
CA ILE A 150 4.73 -8.11 -4.48
C ILE A 150 4.20 -6.87 -3.78
N SER A 151 2.89 -6.68 -3.81
CA SER A 151 2.19 -5.53 -3.26
C SER A 151 0.95 -6.01 -2.50
N GLN A 152 0.52 -5.27 -1.49
CA GLN A 152 -0.73 -5.53 -0.77
C GLN A 152 -1.92 -4.92 -1.50
N THR A 153 -1.73 -3.77 -2.14
CA THR A 153 -2.77 -3.16 -2.97
C THR A 153 -2.94 -3.97 -4.25
N VAL A 154 -4.17 -4.33 -4.55
CA VAL A 154 -4.52 -5.06 -5.76
C VAL A 154 -4.26 -4.18 -6.98
N PHE A 155 -3.48 -4.66 -7.94
CA PHE A 155 -3.12 -3.90 -9.14
C PHE A 155 -4.33 -3.66 -10.07
N THR A 156 -5.19 -4.67 -10.17
CA THR A 156 -6.49 -4.57 -10.84
C THR A 156 -7.53 -5.22 -9.95
N ALA A 157 -8.42 -4.43 -9.38
CA ALA A 157 -9.55 -4.96 -8.62
C ALA A 157 -10.83 -4.83 -9.43
N MET A 158 -11.61 -5.89 -9.36
CA MET A 158 -12.99 -5.90 -9.85
C MET A 158 -13.91 -6.12 -8.66
N ALA A 159 -14.08 -5.08 -7.83
CA ALA A 159 -15.13 -5.06 -6.83
C ALA A 159 -16.37 -4.42 -7.45
N THR A 160 -17.37 -5.23 -7.73
CA THR A 160 -18.57 -4.76 -8.45
C THR A 160 -19.77 -4.54 -7.54
N THR A 161 -19.78 -5.14 -6.34
CA THR A 161 -20.89 -4.98 -5.38
C THR A 161 -20.41 -5.25 -3.97
N HIS A 162 -20.92 -4.49 -3.00
CA HIS A 162 -20.70 -4.75 -1.58
C HIS A 162 -22.03 -4.96 -0.86
N GLY A 163 -22.18 -6.10 -0.20
CA GLY A 163 -23.38 -6.42 0.57
C GLY A 163 -24.64 -6.57 -0.27
N GLY A 164 -25.79 -6.51 0.38
CA GLY A 164 -27.11 -6.72 -0.24
C GLY A 164 -27.67 -5.52 -1.01
N SER A 165 -26.92 -4.44 -1.18
CA SER A 165 -27.36 -3.32 -1.99
C SER A 165 -27.04 -3.59 -3.46
N LYS A 166 -27.99 -3.38 -4.33
CA LYS A 166 -27.79 -3.45 -5.78
C LYS A 166 -26.96 -2.29 -6.34
N ALA A 167 -26.40 -1.49 -5.50
CA ALA A 167 -25.54 -0.38 -5.85
C ALA A 167 -24.14 -0.93 -5.95
N VAL A 168 -23.70 -1.27 -7.12
CA VAL A 168 -22.88 -0.28 -7.71
C VAL A 168 -21.43 -0.36 -7.26
N LEU A 169 -20.60 -0.24 -8.20
CA LEU A 169 -19.16 0.00 -8.16
C LEU A 169 -18.66 0.41 -6.77
N MET A 170 -18.07 -0.51 -6.07
CA MET A 170 -17.19 -0.17 -4.98
C MET A 170 -15.79 -0.20 -5.54
N ALA A 171 -15.31 0.96 -5.86
CA ALA A 171 -13.92 1.15 -6.09
C ALA A 171 -13.27 1.34 -4.73
N ASP A 172 -12.47 0.40 -4.34
CA ASP A 172 -11.49 0.57 -3.28
C ASP A 172 -10.41 1.50 -3.86
N TYR A 173 -10.60 2.81 -3.71
CA TYR A 173 -9.65 3.78 -4.23
C TYR A 173 -8.43 3.78 -3.33
N ASP A 174 -7.29 3.45 -3.88
CA ASP A 174 -6.13 4.10 -3.37
C ASP A 174 -6.18 5.58 -3.82
N ALA A 175 -5.77 6.48 -2.97
CA ALA A 175 -5.78 7.90 -3.28
C ALA A 175 -4.71 8.30 -4.33
N SER A 176 -4.12 7.35 -5.03
CA SER A 176 -3.23 7.58 -6.17
C SER A 176 -3.98 7.71 -7.50
N GLY A 177 -5.32 7.67 -7.46
CA GLY A 177 -6.14 7.78 -8.67
C GLY A 177 -6.24 6.51 -9.51
N TRP A 178 -5.71 5.40 -9.00
CA TRP A 178 -5.92 4.10 -9.65
C TRP A 178 -7.26 3.53 -9.18
N PRO A 179 -8.30 3.56 -10.02
CA PRO A 179 -9.51 2.85 -9.68
C PRO A 179 -9.15 1.38 -9.60
N GLN A 180 -9.42 0.78 -8.47
CA GLN A 180 -9.24 -0.67 -8.30
C GLN A 180 -10.35 -1.45 -9.01
N SER A 181 -11.23 -0.77 -9.71
CA SER A 181 -12.21 -1.35 -10.61
C SER A 181 -12.14 -0.65 -11.96
N ALA A 182 -11.78 -1.36 -12.98
CA ALA A 182 -12.00 -0.96 -14.35
C ALA A 182 -13.36 -1.49 -14.81
#